data_851103f741a59337e44f38c95e7df05a
#
_entry.id   851103f741a59337e44f38c95e7df05a
#
_cell.length_a   1.000
_cell.length_b   1.000
_cell.length_c   1.000
_cell.angle_alpha   90.00
_cell.angle_beta   90.00
_cell.angle_gamma   90.00
#
_symmetry.space_group_name_H-M   'P 1'
#
loop_
_entity.id
_entity.type
_entity.pdbx_description
1 polymer ?
#
loop_
_entity_poly.entity_id
_entity_poly.type
_entity_poly.pdbx_seq_one_letter_code
_entity_poly.pdbx_strand_id
1 'polypeptide(L)'
;MTIKVFLLDDHEVVRLGLRQLLEGEDDIEVIGEAGTAAQAIARVPALRPDVAVLDVRLPDGDGISVCRELRSAMDDPPACLMLTSYSEDEALFTAIMAGASGYLLKQVTGTDLVGAVRRLAAGESLLDPAMTRAVLERLRHPAEEDDDPRYKSLTEQERKLLDLIAEGKTNRQIAQDMFLAEKTVKNYVSGLLRKLGMERRTEAAVYAVERTKRQPPR
;
A
#
# COMPACT_ATOMS: atom_id res chain seq x y z
N MET A 1 27.50 18.52 1.29
CA MET A 1 26.46 18.55 2.34
C MET A 1 26.04 17.11 2.54
N THR A 2 26.09 16.57 3.74
CA THR A 2 25.77 15.16 3.99
C THR A 2 24.27 15.00 4.11
N ILE A 3 23.67 14.07 3.39
CA ILE A 3 22.24 13.75 3.40
C ILE A 3 21.96 12.83 4.59
N LYS A 4 21.11 13.26 5.48
CA LYS A 4 20.69 12.51 6.67
C LYS A 4 19.50 11.64 6.38
N VAL A 5 19.65 10.33 6.57
CA VAL A 5 18.60 9.34 6.27
C VAL A 5 18.12 8.65 7.55
N PHE A 6 16.80 8.42 7.64
CA PHE A 6 16.18 7.56 8.63
C PHE A 6 15.60 6.32 7.96
N LEU A 7 15.81 5.13 8.55
CA LEU A 7 15.31 3.86 8.02
C LEU A 7 14.20 3.29 8.90
N LEU A 8 13.09 2.91 8.30
CA LEU A 8 11.99 2.19 8.96
C LEU A 8 11.66 0.91 8.18
N ASP A 9 11.97 -0.23 8.75
CA ASP A 9 11.66 -1.57 8.22
C ASP A 9 11.63 -2.55 9.39
N ASP A 10 10.69 -3.47 9.46
CA ASP A 10 10.60 -4.44 10.55
C ASP A 10 11.63 -5.59 10.41
N HIS A 11 12.19 -5.78 9.21
CA HIS A 11 13.20 -6.79 8.93
C HIS A 11 14.63 -6.28 9.21
N GLU A 12 15.25 -6.74 10.29
CA GLU A 12 16.59 -6.31 10.70
C GLU A 12 17.65 -6.52 9.59
N VAL A 13 17.60 -7.64 8.88
CA VAL A 13 18.54 -7.93 7.77
C VAL A 13 18.39 -6.95 6.62
N VAL A 14 17.16 -6.53 6.32
CA VAL A 14 16.89 -5.52 5.28
C VAL A 14 17.44 -4.16 5.73
N ARG A 15 17.17 -3.74 6.96
CA ARG A 15 17.72 -2.48 7.50
C ARG A 15 19.25 -2.45 7.46
N LEU A 16 19.90 -3.56 7.88
CA LEU A 16 21.36 -3.66 7.83
C LEU A 16 21.88 -3.52 6.39
N GLY A 17 21.24 -4.17 5.43
CA GLY A 17 21.60 -4.07 4.01
C GLY A 17 21.41 -2.67 3.46
N LEU A 18 20.28 -2.01 3.78
CA LEU A 18 20.01 -0.62 3.38
C LEU A 18 21.02 0.37 3.99
N ARG A 19 21.35 0.17 5.27
CA ARG A 19 22.37 0.98 5.93
C ARG A 19 23.72 0.84 5.24
N GLN A 20 24.23 -0.37 5.05
CA GLN A 20 25.52 -0.61 4.39
C GLN A 20 25.57 -0.02 2.99
N LEU A 21 24.46 -0.12 2.25
CA LEU A 21 24.36 0.44 0.91
C LEU A 21 24.45 1.97 0.93
N LEU A 22 23.72 2.64 1.81
CA LEU A 22 23.67 4.09 1.89
C LEU A 22 24.95 4.68 2.50
N GLU A 23 25.48 4.09 3.58
CA GLU A 23 26.73 4.52 4.22
C GLU A 23 27.98 4.16 3.39
N GLY A 24 27.85 3.38 2.31
CA GLY A 24 28.87 3.18 1.30
C GLY A 24 29.12 4.43 0.44
N GLU A 25 28.25 5.44 0.53
CA GLU A 25 28.36 6.71 -0.20
C GLU A 25 28.84 7.82 0.74
N ASP A 26 29.86 8.58 0.32
CA ASP A 26 30.51 9.62 1.14
C ASP A 26 29.58 10.80 1.51
N ASP A 27 28.46 10.95 0.80
CA ASP A 27 27.50 12.04 0.96
C ASP A 27 26.21 11.65 1.68
N ILE A 28 26.09 10.40 2.18
CA ILE A 28 24.88 9.90 2.85
C ILE A 28 25.24 9.35 4.24
N GLU A 29 24.43 9.70 5.24
CA GLU A 29 24.57 9.24 6.62
C GLU A 29 23.23 8.72 7.15
N VAL A 30 23.18 7.49 7.67
CA VAL A 30 22.01 6.93 8.34
C VAL A 30 22.02 7.33 9.80
N ILE A 31 21.26 8.37 10.16
CA ILE A 31 21.23 8.98 11.49
C ILE A 31 20.28 8.27 12.48
N GLY A 32 19.46 7.31 11.99
CA GLY A 32 18.56 6.57 12.85
C GLY A 32 17.83 5.46 12.13
N GLU A 33 17.35 4.50 12.91
CA GLU A 33 16.59 3.35 12.46
C GLU A 33 15.45 3.02 13.40
N ALA A 34 14.40 2.39 12.87
CA ALA A 34 13.29 1.83 13.62
C ALA A 34 12.77 0.54 12.99
N GLY A 35 12.23 -0.36 13.81
CA GLY A 35 11.53 -1.57 13.37
C GLY A 35 10.01 -1.47 13.50
N THR A 36 9.48 -0.37 14.05
CA THR A 36 8.06 -0.17 14.31
C THR A 36 7.63 1.26 14.03
N ALA A 37 6.35 1.45 13.67
CA ALA A 37 5.77 2.76 13.43
C ALA A 37 5.90 3.69 14.65
N ALA A 38 5.58 3.17 15.83
CA ALA A 38 5.67 3.93 17.08
C ALA A 38 7.09 4.46 17.35
N GLN A 39 8.13 3.66 17.08
CA GLN A 39 9.52 4.09 17.22
C GLN A 39 9.89 5.18 16.22
N ALA A 40 9.46 5.08 14.97
CA ALA A 40 9.73 6.08 13.95
C ALA A 40 9.09 7.43 14.31
N ILE A 41 7.80 7.44 14.66
CA ILE A 41 7.06 8.64 15.06
C ILE A 41 7.72 9.34 16.27
N ALA A 42 8.24 8.57 17.24
CA ALA A 42 8.90 9.14 18.41
C ALA A 42 10.29 9.72 18.10
N ARG A 43 11.03 9.15 17.13
CA ARG A 43 12.46 9.45 16.92
C ARG A 43 12.70 10.47 15.80
N VAL A 44 11.96 10.39 14.69
CA VAL A 44 12.18 11.23 13.51
C VAL A 44 12.11 12.72 13.82
N PRO A 45 11.15 13.23 14.63
CA PRO A 45 11.08 14.66 14.91
C PRO A 45 12.31 15.22 15.66
N ALA A 46 12.94 14.39 16.50
CA ALA A 46 14.15 14.78 17.23
C ALA A 46 15.41 14.70 16.34
N LEU A 47 15.48 13.71 15.45
CA LEU A 47 16.65 13.48 14.59
C LEU A 47 16.67 14.40 13.37
N ARG A 48 15.52 14.83 12.88
CA ARG A 48 15.35 15.69 11.70
C ARG A 48 16.14 15.21 10.48
N PRO A 49 15.85 14.01 9.96
CA PRO A 49 16.47 13.54 8.72
C PRO A 49 16.00 14.36 7.52
N ASP A 50 16.80 14.41 6.46
CA ASP A 50 16.40 14.98 5.16
C ASP A 50 15.46 14.03 4.41
N VAL A 51 15.72 12.71 4.52
CA VAL A 51 14.94 11.66 3.86
C VAL A 51 14.59 10.57 4.88
N ALA A 52 13.33 10.12 4.87
CA ALA A 52 12.88 8.96 5.62
C ALA A 52 12.50 7.84 4.63
N VAL A 53 13.22 6.71 4.66
CA VAL A 53 12.92 5.50 3.91
C VAL A 53 12.01 4.62 4.77
N LEU A 54 10.78 4.41 4.33
CA LEU A 54 9.71 3.81 5.12
C LEU A 54 9.19 2.54 4.45
N ASP A 55 9.28 1.39 5.12
CA ASP A 55 8.54 0.21 4.68
C ASP A 55 7.05 0.44 4.83
N VAL A 56 6.29 0.00 3.84
CA VAL A 56 4.83 0.11 3.85
C VAL A 56 4.21 -0.80 4.92
N ARG A 57 4.74 -2.01 5.12
CA ARG A 57 4.18 -2.98 6.07
C ARG A 57 4.99 -3.02 7.37
N LEU A 58 4.33 -2.83 8.49
CA LEU A 58 4.93 -2.86 9.82
C LEU A 58 4.09 -3.69 10.79
N PRO A 59 4.67 -4.27 11.83
CA PRO A 59 3.95 -5.13 12.77
C PRO A 59 2.91 -4.39 13.62
N ASP A 60 3.06 -3.09 13.80
CA ASP A 60 2.22 -2.22 14.63
C ASP A 60 1.46 -1.15 13.83
N GLY A 61 1.46 -1.27 12.48
CA GLY A 61 0.80 -0.30 11.62
C GLY A 61 1.31 -0.34 10.18
N ASP A 62 1.48 0.82 9.57
CA ASP A 62 2.01 0.95 8.22
C ASP A 62 2.83 2.25 8.06
N GLY A 63 3.80 2.23 7.14
CA GLY A 63 4.67 3.37 6.87
C GLY A 63 3.96 4.56 6.22
N ILE A 64 2.81 4.34 5.58
CA ILE A 64 2.01 5.41 4.98
C ILE A 64 1.39 6.28 6.08
N SER A 65 0.89 5.64 7.13
CA SER A 65 0.40 6.33 8.34
C SER A 65 1.51 7.10 9.04
N VAL A 66 2.72 6.52 9.15
CA VAL A 66 3.90 7.21 9.67
C VAL A 66 4.22 8.46 8.85
N CYS A 67 4.25 8.37 7.52
CA CYS A 67 4.46 9.51 6.62
C CYS A 67 3.44 10.62 6.89
N ARG A 68 2.15 10.28 6.96
CA ARG A 68 1.06 11.23 7.22
C ARG A 68 1.23 11.92 8.57
N GLU A 69 1.58 11.18 9.62
CA GLU A 69 1.76 11.71 10.96
C GLU A 69 2.97 12.65 11.05
N LEU A 70 4.12 12.26 10.48
CA LEU A 70 5.30 13.12 10.43
C LEU A 70 5.02 14.44 9.70
N ARG A 71 4.31 14.38 8.57
CA ARG A 71 3.92 15.59 7.81
C ARG A 71 2.93 16.48 8.55
N SER A 72 2.11 15.92 9.41
CA SER A 72 1.15 16.69 10.23
C SER A 72 1.79 17.29 11.48
N ALA A 73 2.79 16.62 12.05
CA ALA A 73 3.39 16.98 13.33
C ALA A 73 4.62 17.89 13.21
N MET A 74 5.24 17.98 12.01
CA MET A 74 6.49 18.71 11.78
C MET A 74 6.28 19.86 10.82
N ASP A 75 6.83 21.04 11.11
CA ASP A 75 6.84 22.22 10.20
C ASP A 75 7.71 21.94 8.97
N ASP A 76 8.80 21.19 9.13
CA ASP A 76 9.72 20.79 8.08
C ASP A 76 9.91 19.25 8.12
N PRO A 77 8.96 18.51 7.54
CA PRO A 77 8.99 17.05 7.56
C PRO A 77 9.99 16.50 6.52
N PRO A 78 10.61 15.35 6.78
CA PRO A 78 11.51 14.71 5.83
C PRO A 78 10.80 14.33 4.53
N ALA A 79 11.54 14.27 3.43
CA ALA A 79 11.04 13.64 2.21
C ALA A 79 10.83 12.14 2.45
N CYS A 80 9.58 11.67 2.35
CA CYS A 80 9.23 10.28 2.62
C CYS A 80 9.34 9.44 1.35
N LEU A 81 10.21 8.43 1.36
CA LEU A 81 10.36 7.40 0.34
C LEU A 81 9.71 6.10 0.82
N MET A 82 8.62 5.69 0.20
CA MET A 82 8.02 4.38 0.46
C MET A 82 8.84 3.29 -0.20
N LEU A 83 9.19 2.25 0.56
CA LEU A 83 9.89 1.07 0.08
C LEU A 83 9.05 -0.17 0.37
N THR A 84 8.63 -0.92 -0.65
CA THR A 84 7.70 -2.05 -0.49
C THR A 84 8.07 -3.24 -1.34
N SER A 85 7.65 -4.42 -0.91
CA SER A 85 7.80 -5.68 -1.68
C SER A 85 6.69 -5.89 -2.72
N TYR A 86 5.63 -5.08 -2.72
CA TYR A 86 4.44 -5.27 -3.55
C TYR A 86 4.07 -3.99 -4.30
N SER A 87 3.73 -4.16 -5.58
CA SER A 87 3.18 -3.09 -6.42
C SER A 87 1.65 -3.15 -6.36
N GLU A 88 1.06 -2.63 -5.28
CA GLU A 88 -0.40 -2.46 -5.19
C GLU A 88 -0.74 -1.00 -5.54
N ASP A 89 -1.54 -0.80 -6.58
CA ASP A 89 -1.95 0.54 -7.05
C ASP A 89 -2.65 1.34 -5.94
N GLU A 90 -3.35 0.64 -5.03
CA GLU A 90 -4.04 1.26 -3.91
C GLU A 90 -3.08 1.75 -2.81
N ALA A 91 -2.01 1.01 -2.54
CA ALA A 91 -0.97 1.44 -1.61
C ALA A 91 -0.21 2.66 -2.14
N LEU A 92 0.10 2.67 -3.45
CA LEU A 92 0.70 3.81 -4.12
C LEU A 92 -0.20 5.05 -4.03
N PHE A 93 -1.50 4.93 -4.35
CA PHE A 93 -2.47 6.03 -4.22
C PHE A 93 -2.50 6.58 -2.79
N THR A 94 -2.62 5.70 -1.80
CA THR A 94 -2.69 6.08 -0.38
C THR A 94 -1.39 6.75 0.08
N ALA A 95 -0.22 6.29 -0.40
CA ALA A 95 1.07 6.89 -0.12
C ALA A 95 1.19 8.32 -0.66
N ILE A 96 0.75 8.55 -1.91
CA ILE A 96 0.73 9.88 -2.52
C ILE A 96 -0.20 10.82 -1.73
N MET A 97 -1.38 10.35 -1.33
CA MET A 97 -2.33 11.11 -0.50
C MET A 97 -1.80 11.40 0.91
N ALA A 98 -0.94 10.55 1.45
CA ALA A 98 -0.23 10.80 2.70
C ALA A 98 0.93 11.80 2.54
N GLY A 99 1.26 12.20 1.30
CA GLY A 99 2.32 13.14 0.97
C GLY A 99 3.70 12.50 0.82
N ALA A 100 3.78 11.22 0.46
CA ALA A 100 5.03 10.58 0.10
C ALA A 100 5.67 11.30 -1.11
N SER A 101 6.98 11.48 -1.07
CA SER A 101 7.76 12.12 -2.14
C SER A 101 8.27 11.11 -3.17
N GLY A 102 8.25 9.81 -2.84
CA GLY A 102 8.64 8.73 -3.73
C GLY A 102 8.09 7.37 -3.30
N TYR A 103 8.07 6.44 -4.24
CA TYR A 103 7.61 5.07 -4.04
C TYR A 103 8.48 4.12 -4.85
N LEU A 104 9.13 3.15 -4.20
CA LEU A 104 10.01 2.16 -4.83
C LEU A 104 9.67 0.74 -4.37
N LEU A 105 9.92 -0.21 -5.26
CA LEU A 105 9.88 -1.63 -4.90
C LEU A 105 11.20 -2.07 -4.26
N LYS A 106 11.17 -2.95 -3.25
CA LYS A 106 12.38 -3.55 -2.63
C LYS A 106 13.23 -4.38 -3.62
N GLN A 107 12.75 -4.59 -4.84
CA GLN A 107 13.46 -5.28 -5.91
C GLN A 107 14.36 -4.35 -6.75
N VAL A 108 14.33 -3.04 -6.50
CA VAL A 108 15.21 -2.09 -7.19
C VAL A 108 16.66 -2.33 -6.83
N THR A 109 17.55 -1.95 -7.75
CA THR A 109 19.00 -2.05 -7.50
C THR A 109 19.45 -1.05 -6.45
N GLY A 110 20.57 -1.33 -5.79
CA GLY A 110 21.13 -0.40 -4.81
C GLY A 110 21.40 1.00 -5.39
N THR A 111 21.84 1.06 -6.64
CA THR A 111 22.10 2.32 -7.36
C THR A 111 20.83 3.16 -7.51
N ASP A 112 19.68 2.51 -7.73
CA ASP A 112 18.39 3.22 -7.86
C ASP A 112 17.95 3.83 -6.54
N LEU A 113 18.17 3.14 -5.41
CA LEU A 113 17.83 3.64 -4.08
C LEU A 113 18.72 4.85 -3.70
N VAL A 114 20.03 4.76 -3.90
CA VAL A 114 20.98 5.87 -3.65
C VAL A 114 20.60 7.10 -4.49
N GLY A 115 20.34 6.90 -5.79
CA GLY A 115 19.88 7.96 -6.68
C GLY A 115 18.56 8.58 -6.23
N ALA A 116 17.63 7.77 -5.75
CA ALA A 116 16.35 8.22 -5.22
C ALA A 116 16.52 9.10 -3.97
N VAL A 117 17.34 8.67 -3.02
CA VAL A 117 17.65 9.44 -1.80
C VAL A 117 18.24 10.81 -2.14
N ARG A 118 19.21 10.88 -3.07
CA ARG A 118 19.83 12.15 -3.51
C ARG A 118 18.81 13.09 -4.14
N ARG A 119 17.98 12.59 -5.03
CA ARG A 119 16.93 13.39 -5.69
C ARG A 119 15.89 13.92 -4.70
N LEU A 120 15.47 13.09 -3.76
CA LEU A 120 14.53 13.50 -2.71
C LEU A 120 15.13 14.55 -1.78
N ALA A 121 16.39 14.40 -1.38
CA ALA A 121 17.11 15.39 -0.58
C ALA A 121 17.28 16.73 -1.32
N ALA A 122 17.34 16.71 -2.66
CA ALA A 122 17.33 17.91 -3.49
C ALA A 122 15.94 18.56 -3.66
N GLY A 123 14.89 17.97 -3.05
CA GLY A 123 13.51 18.47 -3.15
C GLY A 123 12.76 18.01 -4.40
N GLU A 124 13.32 17.05 -5.17
CA GLU A 124 12.61 16.47 -6.30
C GLU A 124 11.53 15.48 -5.85
N SER A 125 10.48 15.32 -6.64
CA SER A 125 9.53 14.24 -6.49
C SER A 125 9.91 13.07 -7.41
N LEU A 126 9.86 11.85 -6.88
CA LEU A 126 10.06 10.62 -7.64
C LEU A 126 8.75 9.99 -8.12
N LEU A 127 7.64 10.70 -7.94
CA LEU A 127 6.35 10.24 -8.44
C LEU A 127 6.29 10.48 -9.94
N ASP A 128 6.07 9.41 -10.71
CA ASP A 128 5.87 9.50 -12.15
C ASP A 128 4.69 10.44 -12.47
N PRO A 129 4.81 11.34 -13.46
CA PRO A 129 3.70 12.18 -13.91
C PRO A 129 2.43 11.38 -14.29
N ALA A 130 2.58 10.15 -14.78
CA ALA A 130 1.46 9.26 -15.04
C ALA A 130 0.75 8.82 -13.75
N MET A 131 1.52 8.49 -12.71
CA MET A 131 1.00 8.17 -11.36
C MET A 131 0.28 9.37 -10.75
N THR A 132 0.88 10.56 -10.83
CA THR A 132 0.27 11.81 -10.35
C THR A 132 -1.03 12.11 -11.10
N ARG A 133 -1.07 11.88 -12.42
CA ARG A 133 -2.28 12.04 -13.24
C ARG A 133 -3.38 11.06 -12.82
N ALA A 134 -3.05 9.79 -12.63
CA ALA A 134 -4.00 8.78 -12.17
C ALA A 134 -4.61 9.13 -10.80
N VAL A 135 -3.80 9.67 -9.88
CA VAL A 135 -4.28 10.19 -8.58
C VAL A 135 -5.21 11.38 -8.78
N LEU A 136 -4.86 12.34 -9.62
CA LEU A 136 -5.70 13.50 -9.91
C LEU A 136 -7.02 13.12 -10.59
N GLU A 137 -7.01 12.14 -11.49
CA GLU A 137 -8.22 11.60 -12.10
C GLU A 137 -9.10 10.89 -11.08
N ARG A 138 -8.52 10.11 -10.17
CA ARG A 138 -9.24 9.46 -9.08
C ARG A 138 -9.80 10.46 -8.05
N LEU A 139 -9.16 11.62 -7.86
CA LEU A 139 -9.68 12.73 -7.04
C LEU A 139 -10.78 13.52 -7.76
N ARG A 140 -10.69 13.68 -9.09
CA ARG A 140 -11.73 14.35 -9.90
C ARG A 140 -12.96 13.48 -10.09
N HIS A 141 -12.77 12.19 -10.17
CA HIS A 141 -13.78 11.16 -10.19
C HIS A 141 -13.50 10.25 -8.99
N PRO A 142 -13.84 10.68 -7.75
CA PRO A 142 -13.84 9.75 -6.65
C PRO A 142 -14.66 8.58 -7.18
N ALA A 143 -14.04 7.38 -7.31
CA ALA A 143 -14.84 6.19 -7.49
C ALA A 143 -15.92 6.36 -6.42
N GLU A 144 -17.19 6.44 -6.83
CA GLU A 144 -18.27 6.43 -5.87
C GLU A 144 -17.91 5.25 -4.99
N GLU A 145 -17.36 5.54 -3.79
CA GLU A 145 -17.06 4.49 -2.83
C GLU A 145 -18.38 3.78 -2.77
N ASP A 146 -18.36 2.51 -3.17
CA ASP A 146 -19.58 1.72 -3.18
C ASP A 146 -20.07 1.78 -1.73
N ASP A 147 -20.94 2.73 -1.47
CA ASP A 147 -21.41 3.08 -0.13
C ASP A 147 -22.36 1.99 0.41
N ASP A 148 -22.39 0.85 -0.34
CA ASP A 148 -23.13 -0.31 0.11
C ASP A 148 -22.42 -0.93 1.33
N PRO A 149 -23.00 -0.76 2.54
CA PRO A 149 -22.42 -1.27 3.78
C PRO A 149 -22.22 -2.79 3.73
N ARG A 150 -23.00 -3.50 2.90
CA ARG A 150 -22.91 -4.95 2.72
C ARG A 150 -21.59 -5.32 2.05
N TYR A 151 -21.18 -4.58 1.00
CA TYR A 151 -19.90 -4.81 0.33
C TYR A 151 -18.71 -4.40 1.20
N LYS A 152 -18.81 -3.29 1.92
CA LYS A 152 -17.76 -2.84 2.87
C LYS A 152 -17.51 -3.88 3.96
N SER A 153 -18.51 -4.65 4.36
CA SER A 153 -18.37 -5.70 5.38
C SER A 153 -17.65 -6.97 4.90
N LEU A 154 -17.44 -7.10 3.58
CA LEU A 154 -16.79 -8.29 3.01
C LEU A 154 -15.27 -8.24 3.22
N THR A 155 -14.71 -9.37 3.65
CA THR A 155 -13.27 -9.62 3.64
C THR A 155 -12.74 -9.72 2.21
N GLU A 156 -11.44 -9.59 2.01
CA GLU A 156 -10.79 -9.74 0.71
C GLU A 156 -11.10 -11.10 0.05
N GLN A 157 -11.09 -12.18 0.81
CA GLN A 157 -11.47 -13.51 0.32
C GLN A 157 -12.94 -13.59 -0.11
N GLU A 158 -13.85 -12.93 0.61
CA GLU A 158 -15.26 -12.87 0.26
C GLU A 158 -15.52 -12.00 -0.98
N ARG A 159 -14.74 -10.92 -1.17
CA ARG A 159 -14.77 -10.11 -2.40
C ARG A 159 -14.29 -10.92 -3.60
N LYS A 160 -13.14 -11.61 -3.47
CA LYS A 160 -12.63 -12.51 -4.52
C LYS A 160 -13.66 -13.61 -4.87
N LEU A 161 -14.30 -14.18 -3.88
CA LEU A 161 -15.37 -15.17 -4.10
C LEU A 161 -16.55 -14.56 -4.87
N LEU A 162 -16.95 -13.34 -4.52
CA LEU A 162 -18.03 -12.63 -5.19
C LEU A 162 -17.72 -12.35 -6.65
N ASP A 163 -16.48 -11.96 -6.97
CA ASP A 163 -16.01 -11.73 -8.33
C ASP A 163 -16.05 -13.02 -9.17
N LEU A 164 -15.59 -14.14 -8.62
CA LEU A 164 -15.65 -15.44 -9.28
C LEU A 164 -17.11 -15.93 -9.49
N ILE A 165 -18.01 -15.54 -8.61
CA ILE A 165 -19.46 -15.79 -8.78
C ILE A 165 -20.00 -14.94 -9.93
N ALA A 166 -19.60 -13.68 -10.07
CA ALA A 166 -19.98 -12.79 -11.16
C ALA A 166 -19.51 -13.31 -12.52
N GLU A 167 -18.33 -13.94 -12.57
CA GLU A 167 -17.81 -14.62 -13.78
C GLU A 167 -18.60 -15.90 -14.15
N GLY A 168 -19.57 -16.30 -13.35
CA GLY A 168 -20.39 -17.49 -13.59
C GLY A 168 -19.72 -18.83 -13.22
N LYS A 169 -18.58 -18.81 -12.52
CA LYS A 169 -17.82 -20.03 -12.17
C LYS A 169 -18.59 -20.93 -11.21
N THR A 170 -18.50 -22.23 -11.41
CA THR A 170 -19.07 -23.24 -10.49
C THR A 170 -18.25 -23.35 -9.20
N ASN A 171 -18.79 -23.93 -8.12
CA ASN A 171 -18.04 -24.12 -6.87
C ASN A 171 -16.76 -24.95 -7.07
N ARG A 172 -16.75 -25.88 -8.02
CA ARG A 172 -15.59 -26.69 -8.38
C ARG A 172 -14.50 -25.83 -9.03
N GLN A 173 -14.85 -24.92 -9.93
CA GLN A 173 -13.91 -23.98 -10.57
C GLN A 173 -13.37 -22.97 -9.56
N ILE A 174 -14.24 -22.42 -8.70
CA ILE A 174 -13.85 -21.51 -7.61
C ILE A 174 -12.88 -22.21 -6.64
N ALA A 175 -13.14 -23.49 -6.32
CA ALA A 175 -12.26 -24.27 -5.46
C ALA A 175 -10.84 -24.40 -6.06
N GLN A 176 -10.74 -24.58 -7.37
CA GLN A 176 -9.45 -24.61 -8.07
C GLN A 176 -8.77 -23.23 -8.03
N ASP A 177 -9.47 -22.14 -8.33
CA ASP A 177 -8.91 -20.78 -8.40
C ASP A 177 -8.51 -20.23 -7.02
N MET A 178 -9.19 -20.66 -5.98
CA MET A 178 -8.91 -20.24 -4.59
C MET A 178 -8.03 -21.24 -3.81
N PHE A 179 -7.64 -22.36 -4.43
CA PHE A 179 -6.89 -23.46 -3.79
C PHE A 179 -7.58 -24.01 -2.55
N LEU A 180 -8.90 -24.21 -2.62
CA LEU A 180 -9.76 -24.69 -1.53
C LEU A 180 -10.47 -25.99 -1.90
N ALA A 181 -10.99 -26.71 -0.90
CA ALA A 181 -11.89 -27.83 -1.15
C ALA A 181 -13.29 -27.32 -1.57
N GLU A 182 -13.98 -28.02 -2.48
CA GLU A 182 -15.31 -27.62 -2.98
C GLU A 182 -16.34 -27.48 -1.85
N LYS A 183 -16.25 -28.35 -0.81
CA LYS A 183 -17.08 -28.25 0.39
C LYS A 183 -16.86 -26.95 1.16
N THR A 184 -15.61 -26.47 1.22
CA THR A 184 -15.25 -25.19 1.84
C THR A 184 -15.85 -24.02 1.06
N VAL A 185 -15.74 -24.05 -0.27
CA VAL A 185 -16.33 -23.03 -1.15
C VAL A 185 -17.85 -22.97 -0.98
N LYS A 186 -18.54 -24.12 -0.87
CA LYS A 186 -19.97 -24.16 -0.61
C LYS A 186 -20.35 -23.44 0.68
N ASN A 187 -19.56 -23.62 1.75
CA ASN A 187 -19.77 -22.93 3.03
C ASN A 187 -19.50 -21.42 2.90
N TYR A 188 -18.46 -21.04 2.18
CA TYR A 188 -18.11 -19.63 1.93
C TYR A 188 -19.20 -18.94 1.11
N VAL A 189 -19.74 -19.56 0.06
CA VAL A 189 -20.86 -19.03 -0.72
C VAL A 189 -22.06 -18.79 0.18
N SER A 190 -22.41 -19.76 1.03
CA SER A 190 -23.55 -19.60 1.96
C SER A 190 -23.32 -18.48 2.98
N GLY A 191 -22.10 -18.32 3.48
CA GLY A 191 -21.70 -17.23 4.38
C GLY A 191 -21.78 -15.86 3.69
N LEU A 192 -21.27 -15.76 2.45
CA LEU A 192 -21.31 -14.56 1.64
C LEU A 192 -22.75 -14.11 1.35
N LEU A 193 -23.61 -15.02 0.91
CA LEU A 193 -25.02 -14.71 0.64
C LEU A 193 -25.73 -14.16 1.88
N ARG A 194 -25.49 -14.75 3.04
CA ARG A 194 -26.05 -14.28 4.31
C ARG A 194 -25.55 -12.87 4.68
N LYS A 195 -24.26 -12.56 4.48
CA LYS A 195 -23.71 -11.23 4.72
C LYS A 195 -24.30 -10.19 3.78
N LEU A 196 -24.51 -10.56 2.53
CA LEU A 196 -25.13 -9.68 1.53
C LEU A 196 -26.66 -9.56 1.68
N GLY A 197 -27.28 -10.35 2.56
CA GLY A 197 -28.74 -10.40 2.71
C GLY A 197 -29.45 -11.02 1.50
N MET A 198 -28.81 -11.97 0.80
CA MET A 198 -29.27 -12.60 -0.43
C MET A 198 -29.58 -14.08 -0.19
N GLU A 199 -30.63 -14.59 -0.86
CA GLU A 199 -31.02 -15.98 -0.74
C GLU A 199 -30.43 -16.86 -1.85
N ARG A 200 -30.19 -16.28 -3.02
CA ARG A 200 -29.76 -17.01 -4.22
C ARG A 200 -28.42 -16.53 -4.76
N ARG A 201 -27.63 -17.47 -5.22
CA ARG A 201 -26.35 -17.19 -5.90
C ARG A 201 -26.50 -16.25 -7.09
N THR A 202 -27.60 -16.36 -7.84
CA THR A 202 -27.89 -15.48 -8.97
C THR A 202 -28.07 -14.02 -8.55
N GLU A 203 -28.61 -13.76 -7.37
CA GLU A 203 -28.71 -12.40 -6.80
C GLU A 203 -27.34 -11.82 -6.52
N ALA A 204 -26.43 -12.60 -5.94
CA ALA A 204 -25.06 -12.19 -5.73
C ALA A 204 -24.29 -11.95 -7.05
N ALA A 205 -24.54 -12.78 -8.08
CA ALA A 205 -23.95 -12.58 -9.39
C ALA A 205 -24.43 -11.27 -10.06
N VAL A 206 -25.74 -11.01 -10.03
CA VAL A 206 -26.33 -9.77 -10.56
C VAL A 206 -25.79 -8.56 -9.81
N TYR A 207 -25.78 -8.60 -8.47
CA TYR A 207 -25.25 -7.56 -7.63
C TYR A 207 -23.78 -7.22 -7.98
N ALA A 208 -22.92 -8.22 -8.13
CA ALA A 208 -21.54 -8.03 -8.47
C ALA A 208 -21.36 -7.44 -9.89
N VAL A 209 -22.14 -7.92 -10.88
CA VAL A 209 -22.11 -7.40 -12.26
C VAL A 209 -22.59 -5.96 -12.33
N GLU A 210 -23.67 -5.61 -11.62
CA GLU A 210 -24.19 -4.23 -11.58
C GLU A 210 -23.17 -3.28 -10.93
N ARG A 211 -22.48 -3.75 -9.90
CA ARG A 211 -21.44 -3.02 -9.23
C ARG A 211 -20.23 -2.80 -10.16
N THR A 212 -19.78 -3.82 -10.88
CA THR A 212 -18.68 -3.72 -11.85
C THR A 212 -19.02 -2.75 -13.00
N LYS A 213 -20.28 -2.67 -13.40
CA LYS A 213 -20.73 -1.70 -14.42
C LYS A 213 -20.74 -0.26 -13.92
N ARG A 214 -20.86 -0.03 -12.62
CA ARG A 214 -20.77 1.30 -11.99
C ARG A 214 -19.32 1.73 -11.78
N GLN A 215 -18.37 0.79 -11.77
CA GLN A 215 -16.94 1.04 -11.78
C GLN A 215 -16.41 0.79 -13.19
N PRO A 216 -15.82 1.78 -13.92
CA PRO A 216 -15.21 1.52 -15.22
C PRO A 216 -14.08 0.47 -15.06
N PRO A 217 -13.81 -0.34 -16.10
CA PRO A 217 -12.79 -1.38 -16.02
C PRO A 217 -11.42 -0.76 -15.70
N ARG A 218 -10.72 -1.41 -14.76
CA ARG A 218 -9.35 -1.08 -14.38
C ARG A 218 -8.37 -1.38 -15.49
#